data_e14742f9bd9b2e34a8bf13918b40204a
#
_entry.id   e14742f9bd9b2e34a8bf13918b40204a
#
_cell.length_a   1.000
_cell.length_b   1.000
_cell.length_c   1.000
_cell.angle_alpha   90.00
_cell.angle_beta   90.00
_cell.angle_gamma   90.00
#
_symmetry.space_group_name_H-M   'P 1'
#
loop_
_entity.id
_entity.type
_entity.pdbx_description
1 polymer ?
#
loop_
_entity_poly.entity_id
_entity_poly.type
_entity_poly.pdbx_seq_one_letter_code
_entity_poly.pdbx_strand_id
1 'polypeptide(L)'
;MCSSYKYLGVTYEIPYRNDVAYKLSETGKERFSQLCTPLQLCVEELLHYIDVSIIEGYRSPEDQQKAYDSGHSKAKPGQSPHNYYPSFAVDIYPYPTPTVLKNGKKVIDDNSKEWDKMAAIMNMVSLQKGIDLKWGGLFKNLVDKPHFEIANYKDFLVGPTIE
;
A
#
# COMPACT_ATOMS: atom_id res chain seq x y z
N MET A 1 24.46 -1.37 -2.02
CA MET A 1 24.59 -2.09 -0.72
C MET A 1 23.36 -2.96 -0.54
N CYS A 2 23.52 -4.19 -0.05
CA CYS A 2 22.37 -5.04 0.31
C CYS A 2 22.20 -4.93 1.82
N SER A 3 20.99 -4.60 2.28
CA SER A 3 20.66 -4.54 3.70
C SER A 3 19.78 -5.75 4.03
N SER A 4 19.96 -6.34 5.21
CA SER A 4 19.02 -7.35 5.70
C SER A 4 18.04 -6.69 6.67
N TYR A 5 16.77 -7.06 6.57
CA TYR A 5 15.70 -6.56 7.43
C TYR A 5 14.83 -7.71 7.93
N LYS A 6 14.60 -7.75 9.24
CA LYS A 6 13.74 -8.77 9.85
C LYS A 6 12.33 -8.23 10.04
N TYR A 7 11.35 -8.89 9.44
CA TYR A 7 9.94 -8.54 9.54
C TYR A 7 9.08 -9.78 9.76
N LEU A 8 8.19 -9.76 10.74
CA LEU A 8 7.31 -10.88 11.10
C LEU A 8 8.07 -12.23 11.27
N GLY A 9 9.28 -12.18 11.84
CA GLY A 9 10.11 -13.36 12.09
C GLY A 9 10.93 -13.84 10.89
N VAL A 10 10.76 -13.27 9.70
CA VAL A 10 11.50 -13.60 8.47
C VAL A 10 12.56 -12.53 8.21
N THR A 11 13.76 -12.96 7.80
CA THR A 11 14.84 -12.05 7.36
C THR A 11 14.80 -11.93 5.85
N TYR A 12 14.75 -10.70 5.35
CA TYR A 12 14.73 -10.37 3.93
C TYR A 12 16.05 -9.71 3.55
N GLU A 13 16.67 -10.18 2.46
CA GLU A 13 17.77 -9.49 1.80
C GLU A 13 17.18 -8.42 0.89
N ILE A 14 17.48 -7.16 1.18
CA ILE A 14 16.88 -6.01 0.52
C ILE A 14 17.97 -5.26 -0.26
N PRO A 15 18.05 -5.42 -1.58
CA PRO A 15 19.00 -4.67 -2.40
C PRO A 15 18.50 -3.23 -2.59
N TYR A 16 19.35 -2.26 -2.25
CA TYR A 16 19.07 -0.85 -2.50
C TYR A 16 19.70 -0.40 -3.83
N ARG A 17 18.91 0.26 -4.66
CA ARG A 17 19.34 0.82 -5.95
C ARG A 17 19.59 2.31 -5.79
N ASN A 18 20.83 2.69 -5.51
CA ASN A 18 21.22 4.08 -5.26
C ASN A 18 20.92 5.04 -6.41
N ASP A 19 21.13 4.59 -7.67
CA ASP A 19 21.22 5.50 -8.81
C ASP A 19 19.96 5.55 -9.66
N VAL A 20 19.11 4.52 -9.60
CA VAL A 20 17.90 4.43 -10.44
C VAL A 20 16.76 3.78 -9.66
N ALA A 21 15.83 4.60 -9.19
CA ALA A 21 14.54 4.10 -8.71
C ALA A 21 13.73 3.47 -9.86
N TYR A 22 12.91 2.48 -9.57
CA TYR A 22 11.88 2.01 -10.48
C TYR A 22 10.91 3.14 -10.83
N LYS A 23 10.32 3.10 -12.01
CA LYS A 23 9.43 4.17 -12.49
C LYS A 23 7.99 3.71 -12.50
N LEU A 24 7.12 4.51 -11.92
CA LEU A 24 5.67 4.31 -12.03
C LEU A 24 5.20 4.51 -13.48
N SER A 25 4.20 3.72 -13.89
CA SER A 25 3.44 3.97 -15.13
C SER A 25 2.70 5.32 -15.04
N GLU A 26 2.19 5.83 -16.16
CA GLU A 26 1.42 7.09 -16.17
C GLU A 26 0.20 7.00 -15.23
N THR A 27 -0.57 5.92 -15.29
CA THR A 27 -1.67 5.67 -14.34
C THR A 27 -1.18 5.58 -12.89
N GLY A 28 0.00 4.96 -12.67
CA GLY A 28 0.63 4.91 -11.34
C GLY A 28 0.98 6.30 -10.82
N LYS A 29 1.48 7.21 -11.67
CA LYS A 29 1.78 8.60 -11.32
C LYS A 29 0.51 9.40 -10.97
N GLU A 30 -0.58 9.20 -11.73
CA GLU A 30 -1.87 9.82 -11.40
C GLU A 30 -2.34 9.39 -10.01
N ARG A 31 -2.33 8.08 -9.73
CA ARG A 31 -2.75 7.53 -8.43
C ARG A 31 -1.81 7.98 -7.30
N PHE A 32 -0.52 8.05 -7.56
CA PHE A 32 0.48 8.57 -6.64
C PHE A 32 0.19 10.03 -6.24
N SER A 33 -0.20 10.88 -7.20
CA SER A 33 -0.54 12.29 -6.93
C SER A 33 -1.76 12.47 -6.02
N GLN A 34 -2.59 11.45 -5.88
CA GLN A 34 -3.78 11.45 -5.01
C GLN A 34 -3.45 11.14 -3.54
N LEU A 35 -2.23 10.68 -3.23
CA LEU A 35 -1.83 10.24 -1.90
C LEU A 35 -1.43 11.44 -1.02
N CYS A 36 -1.64 11.31 0.28
CA CYS A 36 -1.06 12.25 1.25
C CYS A 36 0.47 12.18 1.24
N THR A 37 1.12 13.29 1.58
CA THR A 37 2.59 13.41 1.56
C THR A 37 3.32 12.27 2.28
N PRO A 38 2.92 11.82 3.48
CA PRO A 38 3.60 10.69 4.13
C PRO A 38 3.61 9.41 3.29
N LEU A 39 2.49 9.09 2.61
CA LEU A 39 2.43 7.93 1.72
C LEU A 39 3.29 8.12 0.47
N GLN A 40 3.30 9.33 -0.11
CA GLN A 40 4.17 9.63 -1.24
C GLN A 40 5.63 9.40 -0.89
N LEU A 41 6.10 9.90 0.26
CA LEU A 41 7.47 9.71 0.73
C LEU A 41 7.82 8.22 0.92
N CYS A 42 6.88 7.42 1.42
CA CYS A 42 7.10 5.97 1.55
C CYS A 42 7.17 5.28 0.19
N VAL A 43 6.29 5.61 -0.73
CA VAL A 43 6.27 5.01 -2.08
C VAL A 43 7.50 5.41 -2.90
N GLU A 44 7.92 6.68 -2.84
CA GLU A 44 9.15 7.14 -3.50
C GLU A 44 10.37 6.34 -3.04
N GLU A 45 10.51 6.17 -1.74
CA GLU A 45 11.63 5.39 -1.19
C GLU A 45 11.49 3.90 -1.51
N LEU A 46 10.28 3.34 -1.45
CA LEU A 46 10.00 1.94 -1.82
C LEU A 46 10.51 1.59 -3.22
N LEU A 47 10.36 2.52 -4.17
CA LEU A 47 10.81 2.34 -5.56
C LEU A 47 12.33 2.21 -5.72
N HIS A 48 13.13 2.54 -4.71
CA HIS A 48 14.56 2.25 -4.70
C HIS A 48 14.88 0.79 -4.36
N TYR A 49 13.91 0.03 -3.86
CA TYR A 49 14.10 -1.34 -3.41
C TYR A 49 13.37 -2.37 -4.27
N ILE A 50 12.15 -2.07 -4.68
CA ILE A 50 11.27 -3.00 -5.39
C ILE A 50 10.43 -2.26 -6.43
N ASP A 51 10.18 -2.94 -7.56
CA ASP A 51 9.25 -2.45 -8.57
C ASP A 51 7.81 -2.73 -8.15
N VAL A 52 6.93 -1.73 -8.32
CA VAL A 52 5.54 -1.81 -7.89
C VAL A 52 4.59 -1.11 -8.85
N SER A 53 3.33 -1.54 -8.83
CA SER A 53 2.21 -0.87 -9.49
C SER A 53 1.25 -0.31 -8.43
N ILE A 54 0.94 0.98 -8.48
CA ILE A 54 -0.11 1.57 -7.65
C ILE A 54 -1.45 1.24 -8.30
N ILE A 55 -2.29 0.51 -7.57
CA ILE A 55 -3.59 0.06 -8.05
C ILE A 55 -4.69 1.04 -7.69
N GLU A 56 -4.63 1.63 -6.49
CA GLU A 56 -5.61 2.60 -6.02
C GLU A 56 -4.98 3.60 -5.05
N GLY A 57 -5.39 4.86 -5.16
CA GLY A 57 -5.15 5.93 -4.20
C GLY A 57 -6.49 6.41 -3.64
N TYR A 58 -7.03 7.50 -4.21
CA TYR A 58 -8.37 7.99 -3.85
C TYR A 58 -9.47 7.11 -4.43
N ARG A 59 -10.49 6.84 -3.62
CA ARG A 59 -11.72 6.13 -4.02
C ARG A 59 -12.93 7.00 -3.75
N SER A 60 -13.74 7.23 -4.79
CA SER A 60 -14.97 8.01 -4.67
C SER A 60 -15.99 7.36 -3.73
N PRO A 61 -16.96 8.11 -3.18
CA PRO A 61 -18.05 7.52 -2.40
C PRO A 61 -18.85 6.47 -3.21
N GLU A 62 -19.07 6.71 -4.49
CA GLU A 62 -19.77 5.81 -5.40
C GLU A 62 -19.03 4.49 -5.60
N ASP A 63 -17.72 4.54 -5.80
CA ASP A 63 -16.89 3.35 -5.96
C ASP A 63 -16.69 2.61 -4.64
N GLN A 64 -16.67 3.35 -3.53
CA GLN A 64 -16.68 2.74 -2.18
C GLN A 64 -17.99 1.98 -1.94
N GLN A 65 -19.13 2.53 -2.36
CA GLN A 65 -20.42 1.83 -2.25
C GLN A 65 -20.43 0.54 -3.08
N LYS A 66 -19.94 0.58 -4.32
CA LYS A 66 -19.79 -0.62 -5.16
C LYS A 66 -18.90 -1.69 -4.52
N ALA A 67 -17.75 -1.26 -3.95
CA ALA A 67 -16.84 -2.16 -3.25
C ALA A 67 -17.49 -2.80 -2.00
N TYR A 68 -18.28 -2.03 -1.27
CA TYR A 68 -19.04 -2.53 -0.13
C TYR A 68 -20.12 -3.54 -0.55
N ASP A 69 -20.93 -3.21 -1.55
CA ASP A 69 -22.04 -4.04 -2.03
C ASP A 69 -21.53 -5.36 -2.64
N SER A 70 -20.37 -5.35 -3.29
CA SER A 70 -19.73 -6.53 -3.87
C SER A 70 -18.93 -7.37 -2.86
N GLY A 71 -18.82 -6.92 -1.60
CA GLY A 71 -18.06 -7.59 -0.54
C GLY A 71 -16.54 -7.43 -0.61
N HIS A 72 -16.04 -6.61 -1.54
CA HIS A 72 -14.61 -6.28 -1.63
C HIS A 72 -14.14 -5.31 -0.54
N SER A 73 -15.07 -4.60 0.10
CA SER A 73 -14.80 -3.76 1.26
C SER A 73 -15.80 -4.02 2.38
N LYS A 74 -15.34 -3.86 3.63
CA LYS A 74 -16.22 -3.84 4.82
C LYS A 74 -16.59 -2.41 5.23
N ALA A 75 -15.95 -1.42 4.65
CA ALA A 75 -16.20 -0.01 4.91
C ALA A 75 -17.29 0.55 3.98
N LYS A 76 -18.22 1.30 4.53
CA LYS A 76 -19.18 2.11 3.78
C LYS A 76 -18.53 3.41 3.28
N PRO A 77 -19.15 4.14 2.34
CA PRO A 77 -18.65 5.46 1.93
C PRO A 77 -18.35 6.37 3.13
N GLY A 78 -17.18 7.02 3.10
CA GLY A 78 -16.68 7.86 4.19
C GLY A 78 -16.00 7.13 5.36
N GLN A 79 -15.98 5.80 5.36
CA GLN A 79 -15.37 5.00 6.42
C GLN A 79 -13.99 4.44 6.05
N SER A 80 -13.61 4.50 4.78
CA SER A 80 -12.32 4.04 4.29
C SER A 80 -11.31 5.18 4.25
N PRO A 81 -10.02 4.95 4.58
CA PRO A 81 -8.97 5.95 4.40
C PRO A 81 -8.74 6.32 2.92
N HIS A 82 -9.19 5.50 1.96
CA HIS A 82 -9.22 5.84 0.53
C HIS A 82 -10.22 6.94 0.17
N ASN A 83 -11.22 7.21 1.02
CA ASN A 83 -12.32 8.15 0.70
C ASN A 83 -11.97 9.61 0.96
N TYR A 84 -10.77 9.91 1.38
CA TYR A 84 -10.28 11.28 1.62
C TYR A 84 -9.36 11.72 0.49
N TYR A 85 -9.31 13.04 0.25
CA TYR A 85 -8.40 13.63 -0.72
C TYR A 85 -7.58 14.73 -0.06
N PRO A 86 -6.25 14.58 0.05
CA PRO A 86 -5.44 13.44 -0.39
C PRO A 86 -5.76 12.15 0.38
N SER A 87 -5.58 11.00 -0.29
CA SER A 87 -5.86 9.68 0.27
C SER A 87 -4.89 9.32 1.39
N PHE A 88 -5.41 8.74 2.48
CA PHE A 88 -4.61 8.19 3.57
C PHE A 88 -4.34 6.70 3.43
N ALA A 89 -4.70 6.11 2.29
CA ALA A 89 -4.39 4.73 1.94
C ALA A 89 -3.92 4.61 0.50
N VAL A 90 -3.18 3.53 0.24
CA VAL A 90 -2.72 3.14 -1.08
C VAL A 90 -2.76 1.63 -1.22
N ASP A 91 -3.26 1.14 -2.36
CA ASP A 91 -3.17 -0.26 -2.75
C ASP A 91 -2.05 -0.41 -3.77
N ILE A 92 -1.09 -1.29 -3.46
CA ILE A 92 0.15 -1.50 -4.24
C ILE A 92 0.31 -2.98 -4.54
N TYR A 93 0.65 -3.30 -5.79
CA TYR A 93 1.03 -4.65 -6.19
C TYR A 93 2.53 -4.73 -6.45
N PRO A 94 3.24 -5.79 -6.03
CA PRO A 94 4.59 -6.03 -6.51
C PRO A 94 4.56 -6.24 -8.02
N TYR A 95 5.58 -5.75 -8.72
CA TYR A 95 5.70 -5.92 -10.17
C TYR A 95 6.95 -6.76 -10.51
N PRO A 96 6.85 -7.78 -11.36
CA PRO A 96 5.59 -8.30 -11.94
C PRO A 96 4.65 -8.87 -10.88
N THR A 97 3.35 -8.66 -11.06
CA THR A 97 2.34 -9.16 -10.12
C THR A 97 2.40 -10.69 -10.05
N PRO A 98 2.54 -11.28 -8.85
CA PRO A 98 2.59 -12.74 -8.72
C PRO A 98 1.26 -13.38 -9.13
N THR A 99 1.35 -14.41 -9.95
CA THR A 99 0.17 -15.09 -10.48
C THR A 99 0.34 -16.61 -10.45
N VAL A 100 -0.78 -17.31 -10.37
CA VAL A 100 -0.86 -18.79 -10.41
C VAL A 100 -1.96 -19.22 -11.37
N LEU A 101 -1.81 -20.41 -11.93
CA LEU A 101 -2.86 -21.00 -12.77
C LEU A 101 -3.89 -21.73 -11.90
N LYS A 102 -5.15 -21.27 -11.98
CA LYS A 102 -6.30 -21.97 -11.39
C LYS A 102 -7.31 -22.30 -12.50
N ASN A 103 -7.61 -23.59 -12.68
CA ASN A 103 -8.52 -24.06 -13.74
C ASN A 103 -8.14 -23.52 -15.15
N GLY A 104 -6.85 -23.49 -15.46
CA GLY A 104 -6.33 -23.00 -16.74
C GLY A 104 -6.35 -21.48 -16.92
N LYS A 105 -6.79 -20.72 -15.92
CA LYS A 105 -6.79 -19.25 -15.93
C LYS A 105 -5.69 -18.69 -15.01
N LYS A 106 -5.03 -17.65 -15.48
CA LYS A 106 -4.05 -16.90 -14.70
C LYS A 106 -4.77 -15.98 -13.72
N VAL A 107 -4.54 -16.18 -12.43
CA VAL A 107 -5.11 -15.39 -11.34
C VAL A 107 -4.00 -14.89 -10.43
N ILE A 108 -4.25 -13.85 -9.62
CA ILE A 108 -3.30 -13.35 -8.62
C ILE A 108 -2.99 -14.47 -7.62
N ASP A 109 -1.71 -14.64 -7.29
CA ASP A 109 -1.26 -15.54 -6.24
C ASP A 109 -1.15 -14.82 -4.90
N ASP A 110 -2.23 -14.87 -4.13
CA ASP A 110 -2.30 -14.25 -2.79
C ASP A 110 -1.35 -14.91 -1.77
N ASN A 111 -0.81 -16.10 -2.08
CA ASN A 111 0.12 -16.83 -1.22
C ASN A 111 1.59 -16.57 -1.57
N SER A 112 1.87 -15.78 -2.60
CA SER A 112 3.24 -15.44 -2.98
C SER A 112 3.94 -14.67 -1.86
N LYS A 113 5.22 -15.02 -1.64
CA LYS A 113 6.11 -14.32 -0.68
C LYS A 113 6.46 -12.88 -1.11
N GLU A 114 6.17 -12.52 -2.36
CA GLU A 114 6.42 -11.16 -2.87
C GLU A 114 5.57 -10.11 -2.14
N TRP A 115 4.36 -10.47 -1.68
CA TRP A 115 3.55 -9.60 -0.84
C TRP A 115 4.20 -9.29 0.50
N ASP A 116 4.68 -10.33 1.17
CA ASP A 116 5.32 -10.18 2.49
C ASP A 116 6.66 -9.44 2.37
N LYS A 117 7.41 -9.66 1.29
CA LYS A 117 8.64 -8.93 0.99
C LYS A 117 8.36 -7.43 0.75
N MET A 118 7.37 -7.10 -0.06
CA MET A 118 6.95 -5.72 -0.29
C MET A 118 6.53 -5.05 1.02
N ALA A 119 5.73 -5.74 1.85
CA ALA A 119 5.31 -5.24 3.15
C ALA A 119 6.50 -5.03 4.11
N ALA A 120 7.48 -5.92 4.11
CA ALA A 120 8.70 -5.77 4.91
C ALA A 120 9.48 -4.51 4.50
N ILE A 121 9.64 -4.26 3.21
CA ILE A 121 10.31 -3.06 2.70
C ILE A 121 9.52 -1.80 3.06
N MET A 122 8.20 -1.81 2.85
CA MET A 122 7.35 -0.68 3.18
C MET A 122 7.37 -0.35 4.68
N ASN A 123 7.37 -1.36 5.55
CA ASN A 123 7.52 -1.20 6.99
C ASN A 123 8.89 -0.61 7.35
N MET A 124 9.97 -1.12 6.77
CA MET A 124 11.32 -0.58 6.98
C MET A 124 11.39 0.91 6.60
N VAL A 125 10.89 1.24 5.41
CA VAL A 125 10.88 2.61 4.89
C VAL A 125 10.06 3.55 5.77
N SER A 126 8.87 3.13 6.19
CA SER A 126 8.00 3.95 7.03
C SER A 126 8.64 4.24 8.39
N LEU A 127 9.28 3.25 9.01
CA LEU A 127 10.02 3.42 10.26
C LEU A 127 11.20 4.39 10.11
N GLN A 128 11.96 4.29 9.02
CA GLN A 128 13.06 5.21 8.73
C GLN A 128 12.59 6.67 8.60
N LYS A 129 11.38 6.87 8.10
CA LYS A 129 10.78 8.20 7.91
C LYS A 129 9.94 8.67 9.11
N GLY A 130 9.82 7.86 10.17
CA GLY A 130 8.98 8.17 11.33
C GLY A 130 7.48 8.20 11.00
N ILE A 131 7.04 7.45 9.98
CA ILE A 131 5.66 7.34 9.54
C ILE A 131 5.07 6.04 10.06
N ASP A 132 3.94 6.13 10.75
CA ASP A 132 3.25 4.95 11.28
C ASP A 132 2.23 4.43 10.25
N LEU A 133 2.50 3.25 9.70
CA LEU A 133 1.67 2.58 8.71
C LEU A 133 1.04 1.31 9.27
N LYS A 134 -0.17 1.01 8.81
CA LYS A 134 -0.78 -0.32 8.92
C LYS A 134 -0.74 -1.02 7.57
N TRP A 135 -0.44 -2.31 7.60
CA TRP A 135 -0.54 -3.19 6.45
C TRP A 135 -1.78 -4.06 6.51
N GLY A 136 -2.59 -4.04 5.46
CA GLY A 136 -3.83 -4.83 5.37
C GLY A 136 -3.62 -6.34 5.39
N GLY A 137 -2.42 -6.82 5.09
CA GLY A 137 -2.04 -8.23 5.24
C GLY A 137 -2.13 -8.76 6.69
N LEU A 138 -2.18 -7.87 7.69
CA LEU A 138 -2.35 -8.20 9.11
C LEU A 138 -3.77 -7.97 9.63
N PHE A 139 -4.71 -7.57 8.79
CA PHE A 139 -6.09 -7.34 9.21
C PHE A 139 -6.79 -8.67 9.55
N LYS A 140 -7.50 -8.68 10.68
CA LYS A 140 -8.15 -9.91 11.19
C LYS A 140 -9.43 -10.27 10.44
N ASN A 141 -10.22 -9.27 10.02
CA ASN A 141 -11.54 -9.47 9.45
C ASN A 141 -11.54 -9.64 7.92
N LEU A 142 -10.61 -8.99 7.26
CA LEU A 142 -10.42 -9.07 5.81
C LEU A 142 -8.94 -8.84 5.53
N VAL A 143 -8.20 -9.91 5.26
CA VAL A 143 -6.80 -9.82 4.86
C VAL A 143 -6.73 -9.15 3.50
N ASP A 144 -5.99 -8.04 3.42
CA ASP A 144 -5.85 -7.22 2.22
C ASP A 144 -4.37 -6.88 1.99
N LYS A 145 -3.65 -7.76 1.33
CA LYS A 145 -2.19 -7.66 1.16
C LYS A 145 -1.71 -6.46 0.35
N PRO A 146 -2.45 -5.97 -0.66
CA PRO A 146 -2.09 -4.73 -1.36
C PRO A 146 -2.16 -3.47 -0.50
N HIS A 147 -2.99 -3.45 0.53
CA HIS A 147 -3.41 -2.26 1.26
C HIS A 147 -2.40 -1.79 2.30
N PHE A 148 -2.05 -0.50 2.23
CA PHE A 148 -1.30 0.23 3.27
C PHE A 148 -2.04 1.51 3.62
N GLU A 149 -2.12 1.85 4.91
CA GLU A 149 -2.79 3.07 5.38
C GLU A 149 -1.99 3.76 6.49
N ILE A 150 -2.17 5.09 6.63
CA ILE A 150 -1.68 5.84 7.78
C ILE A 150 -2.43 5.37 9.03
N ALA A 151 -1.68 4.93 10.06
CA ALA A 151 -2.26 4.25 11.23
C ALA A 151 -3.33 5.07 11.96
N ASN A 152 -3.09 6.37 12.12
CA ASN A 152 -3.97 7.28 12.85
C ASN A 152 -4.54 8.38 11.94
N TYR A 153 -4.91 8.02 10.70
CA TYR A 153 -5.38 9.01 9.72
C TYR A 153 -6.56 9.88 10.23
N LYS A 154 -7.38 9.34 11.12
CA LYS A 154 -8.52 10.09 11.69
C LYS A 154 -8.09 11.28 12.53
N ASP A 155 -6.91 11.24 13.14
CA ASP A 155 -6.37 12.35 13.92
C ASP A 155 -6.03 13.55 13.04
N PHE A 156 -5.76 13.33 11.74
CA PHE A 156 -5.53 14.39 10.76
C PHE A 156 -6.83 15.03 10.24
N LEU A 157 -7.98 14.41 10.48
CA LEU A 157 -9.29 14.90 10.07
C LEU A 157 -9.91 15.86 11.11
N VAL A 158 -9.44 15.79 12.34
CA VAL A 158 -9.80 16.73 13.40
C VAL A 158 -8.84 17.89 13.26
N GLY A 159 -9.28 18.97 12.59
CA GLY A 159 -8.51 20.22 12.54
C GLY A 159 -8.17 20.70 13.96
N PRO A 160 -7.14 21.57 14.13
CA PRO A 160 -6.79 22.10 15.44
C PRO A 160 -8.04 22.70 16.06
N THR A 161 -8.41 22.21 17.24
CA THR A 161 -9.42 22.88 18.08
C THR A 161 -8.87 24.27 18.36
N ILE A 162 -9.46 25.28 17.74
CA ILE A 162 -9.16 26.67 18.06
C ILE A 162 -9.81 26.90 19.43
N GLU A 163 -9.01 26.86 20.51
CA GLU A 163 -9.39 27.40 21.80
C GLU A 163 -9.35 28.94 21.77
#